data_05206b3815f8422e42d5b5bd1487455f
#
_entry.id   05206b3815f8422e42d5b5bd1487455f
#
_cell.length_a   1.000
_cell.length_b   1.000
_cell.length_c   1.000
_cell.angle_alpha   90.00
_cell.angle_beta   90.00
_cell.angle_gamma   90.00
#
_symmetry.space_group_name_H-M   'P 1'
#
loop_
_entity.id
_entity.type
_entity.pdbx_description
1 polymer ?
#
loop_
_entity_poly.entity_id
_entity_poly.type
_entity_poly.pdbx_seq_one_letter_code
_entity_poly.pdbx_strand_id
1 'polypeptide(L)'
;MMDNSALLSVKQRFGIIGNSPLLNRALEVALRVAPTDLTVLVTGESGVGKEFFPQVIHAHSARKHNKYVAVNCGAIPEGTIDSELFGHEKGAFTGAIDARKGYFEEADGGTIFLDEVGELPLATQVRLLRVLQTGEFMRVGSAKVQKTNVRVVAATNSNLMKAIADGRFREDLYYRLNTVPIVVPALRERPEDIHLLFRRFASDVALQYKMPAIALNEEARALLENYYWRGNIRQLKNVAEQISAIEESRDITPQILAKYLIDESSAASPSVTHSAKMEDMNSERELLYKILFDMRSDINDLKHMLADLHSGYSSYRTTPTHSEPSEVKALLPHTPVVSPMVEEYAESEVVEDEPREITKADMQREQIVKALRRNGGSRRAAAAELFMSERTLYRKIKELNIE
;
A
#
# COMPACT_ATOMS: atom_id res chain seq x y z
N MET A 1 -2.08 10.87 -41.06
CA MET A 1 -3.11 10.42 -40.10
C MET A 1 -3.13 8.90 -40.18
N MET A 2 -3.07 8.20 -39.06
CA MET A 2 -3.30 6.76 -39.07
C MET A 2 -4.75 6.47 -39.45
N ASP A 3 -4.98 5.33 -40.10
CA ASP A 3 -6.32 4.92 -40.53
C ASP A 3 -7.17 4.65 -39.25
N ASN A 4 -8.34 5.25 -39.19
CA ASN A 4 -9.26 5.14 -38.04
C ASN A 4 -9.63 3.66 -37.75
N SER A 5 -9.57 2.81 -38.78
CA SER A 5 -9.78 1.35 -38.66
C SER A 5 -8.70 0.65 -37.84
N ALA A 6 -7.44 1.08 -37.96
CA ALA A 6 -6.32 0.54 -37.20
C ALA A 6 -6.43 0.87 -35.69
N LEU A 7 -6.83 2.10 -35.35
CA LEU A 7 -7.07 2.50 -33.97
C LEU A 7 -8.24 1.74 -33.33
N LEU A 8 -9.32 1.53 -34.06
CA LEU A 8 -10.47 0.74 -33.58
C LEU A 8 -10.08 -0.71 -33.30
N SER A 9 -9.31 -1.32 -34.19
CA SER A 9 -8.81 -2.69 -34.00
C SER A 9 -7.93 -2.82 -32.74
N VAL A 10 -7.04 -1.85 -32.50
CA VAL A 10 -6.21 -1.81 -31.28
C VAL A 10 -7.07 -1.64 -30.03
N LYS A 11 -8.00 -0.70 -30.02
CA LYS A 11 -8.91 -0.49 -28.89
C LYS A 11 -9.70 -1.76 -28.56
N GLN A 12 -10.27 -2.41 -29.55
CA GLN A 12 -11.01 -3.67 -29.36
C GLN A 12 -10.12 -4.78 -28.79
N ARG A 13 -8.91 -4.93 -29.33
CA ARG A 13 -7.97 -5.98 -28.90
C ARG A 13 -7.51 -5.83 -27.45
N PHE A 14 -7.29 -4.58 -27.00
CA PHE A 14 -6.78 -4.30 -25.66
C PHE A 14 -7.87 -3.83 -24.68
N GLY A 15 -9.13 -3.83 -25.09
CA GLY A 15 -10.23 -3.41 -24.22
C GLY A 15 -10.22 -1.91 -23.86
N ILE A 16 -9.59 -1.08 -24.69
CA ILE A 16 -9.52 0.36 -24.49
C ILE A 16 -10.82 1.01 -24.97
N ILE A 17 -11.54 1.64 -24.05
CA ILE A 17 -12.83 2.27 -24.33
C ILE A 17 -12.66 3.78 -24.34
N GLY A 18 -13.24 4.41 -25.35
CA GLY A 18 -13.26 5.85 -25.49
C GLY A 18 -12.98 6.30 -26.91
N ASN A 19 -13.49 7.48 -27.26
CA ASN A 19 -13.36 8.10 -28.58
C ASN A 19 -12.71 9.48 -28.51
N SER A 20 -12.31 9.93 -27.32
CA SER A 20 -11.67 11.22 -27.12
C SER A 20 -10.48 11.42 -28.06
N PRO A 21 -10.36 12.59 -28.70
CA PRO A 21 -9.21 12.94 -29.54
C PRO A 21 -7.88 12.86 -28.82
N LEU A 22 -7.84 13.21 -27.52
CA LEU A 22 -6.62 13.14 -26.70
C LEU A 22 -6.17 11.71 -26.48
N LEU A 23 -7.09 10.81 -26.16
CA LEU A 23 -6.81 9.36 -26.03
C LEU A 23 -6.33 8.77 -27.36
N ASN A 24 -7.00 9.12 -28.46
CA ASN A 24 -6.63 8.67 -29.80
C ASN A 24 -5.22 9.10 -30.17
N ARG A 25 -4.86 10.37 -29.90
CA ARG A 25 -3.50 10.90 -30.14
C ARG A 25 -2.45 10.14 -29.32
N ALA A 26 -2.72 9.87 -28.04
CA ALA A 26 -1.81 9.08 -27.20
C ALA A 26 -1.58 7.67 -27.79
N LEU A 27 -2.64 7.00 -28.26
CA LEU A 27 -2.56 5.69 -28.91
C LEU A 27 -1.82 5.75 -30.24
N GLU A 28 -2.01 6.80 -31.05
CA GLU A 28 -1.27 7.02 -32.29
C GLU A 28 0.24 7.12 -32.03
N VAL A 29 0.65 7.87 -31.00
CA VAL A 29 2.06 7.99 -30.61
C VAL A 29 2.59 6.62 -30.18
N ALA A 30 1.83 5.86 -29.37
CA ALA A 30 2.21 4.52 -28.95
C ALA A 30 2.44 3.57 -30.13
N LEU A 31 1.55 3.59 -31.14
CA LEU A 31 1.67 2.76 -32.33
C LEU A 31 2.84 3.19 -33.24
N ARG A 32 3.10 4.49 -33.37
CA ARG A 32 4.23 5.01 -34.16
C ARG A 32 5.59 4.66 -33.55
N VAL A 33 5.69 4.68 -32.22
CA VAL A 33 6.93 4.34 -31.52
C VAL A 33 7.13 2.83 -31.38
N ALA A 34 6.08 2.03 -31.49
CA ALA A 34 6.11 0.59 -31.27
C ALA A 34 7.21 -0.15 -32.09
N PRO A 35 7.43 0.14 -33.41
CA PRO A 35 8.47 -0.54 -34.20
C PRO A 35 9.90 -0.18 -33.80
N THR A 36 10.11 0.87 -33.00
CA THR A 36 11.44 1.34 -32.57
C THR A 36 11.83 0.74 -31.22
N ASP A 37 13.11 0.79 -30.87
CA ASP A 37 13.62 0.41 -29.54
C ASP A 37 13.73 1.62 -28.58
N LEU A 38 13.16 2.76 -28.94
CA LEU A 38 13.20 3.97 -28.11
C LEU A 38 12.50 3.73 -26.77
N THR A 39 13.06 4.31 -25.71
CA THR A 39 12.44 4.36 -24.40
C THR A 39 11.19 5.26 -24.45
N VAL A 40 10.12 4.83 -23.78
CA VAL A 40 8.85 5.54 -23.74
C VAL A 40 8.50 5.83 -22.28
N LEU A 41 8.13 7.09 -22.00
CA LEU A 41 7.61 7.50 -20.69
C LEU A 41 6.12 7.79 -20.81
N VAL A 42 5.30 6.99 -20.17
CA VAL A 42 3.84 7.16 -20.09
C VAL A 42 3.50 7.93 -18.83
N THR A 43 2.95 9.13 -18.97
CA THR A 43 2.55 9.97 -17.84
C THR A 43 1.04 10.14 -17.79
N GLY A 44 0.49 10.30 -16.58
CA GLY A 44 -0.94 10.53 -16.36
C GLY A 44 -1.32 10.19 -14.92
N GLU A 45 -2.47 10.63 -14.50
CA GLU A 45 -2.96 10.42 -13.14
C GLU A 45 -3.16 8.92 -12.81
N SER A 46 -3.27 8.61 -11.52
CA SER A 46 -3.60 7.26 -11.10
C SER A 46 -4.98 6.83 -11.62
N GLY A 47 -5.09 5.59 -12.10
CA GLY A 47 -6.35 5.01 -12.56
C GLY A 47 -6.83 5.47 -13.94
N VAL A 48 -5.98 6.13 -14.77
CA VAL A 48 -6.35 6.55 -16.15
C VAL A 48 -6.20 5.45 -17.19
N GLY A 49 -5.55 4.31 -16.85
CA GLY A 49 -5.31 3.18 -17.75
C GLY A 49 -3.94 3.20 -18.44
N LYS A 50 -2.89 3.70 -17.75
CA LYS A 50 -1.51 3.73 -18.29
C LYS A 50 -0.98 2.36 -18.70
N GLU A 51 -1.39 1.31 -18.03
CA GLU A 51 -0.96 -0.08 -18.21
C GLU A 51 -1.29 -0.66 -19.59
N PHE A 52 -2.23 -0.11 -20.31
CA PHE A 52 -2.58 -0.56 -21.67
C PHE A 52 -1.53 -0.14 -22.70
N PHE A 53 -0.89 1.01 -22.54
CA PHE A 53 0.05 1.56 -23.51
C PHE A 53 1.29 0.70 -23.71
N PRO A 54 1.98 0.21 -22.66
CA PRO A 54 3.11 -0.70 -22.80
C PRO A 54 2.73 -2.01 -23.52
N GLN A 55 1.52 -2.54 -23.24
CA GLN A 55 1.02 -3.74 -23.90
C GLN A 55 0.79 -3.50 -25.41
N VAL A 56 0.18 -2.35 -25.76
CA VAL A 56 0.01 -1.94 -27.18
C VAL A 56 1.36 -1.79 -27.87
N ILE A 57 2.32 -1.11 -27.23
CA ILE A 57 3.66 -0.89 -27.74
C ILE A 57 4.38 -2.24 -27.98
N HIS A 58 4.35 -3.12 -26.99
CA HIS A 58 4.99 -4.44 -27.10
C HIS A 58 4.37 -5.27 -28.22
N ALA A 59 3.05 -5.36 -28.28
CA ALA A 59 2.33 -6.18 -29.28
C ALA A 59 2.52 -5.71 -30.72
N HIS A 60 2.88 -4.44 -30.95
CA HIS A 60 3.16 -3.87 -32.26
C HIS A 60 4.67 -3.63 -32.52
N SER A 61 5.55 -4.12 -31.61
CA SER A 61 6.99 -4.03 -31.75
C SER A 61 7.61 -5.19 -32.51
N ALA A 62 8.89 -5.05 -32.90
CA ALA A 62 9.69 -6.16 -33.41
C ALA A 62 9.86 -7.29 -32.38
N ARG A 63 9.69 -6.98 -31.07
CA ARG A 63 9.85 -7.90 -29.93
C ARG A 63 8.54 -8.55 -29.47
N LYS A 64 7.46 -8.47 -30.24
CA LYS A 64 6.10 -8.95 -29.87
C LYS A 64 5.99 -10.43 -29.51
N HIS A 65 6.96 -11.25 -29.92
CA HIS A 65 7.03 -12.69 -29.62
C HIS A 65 7.99 -13.00 -28.47
N ASN A 66 8.72 -12.01 -27.97
CA ASN A 66 9.63 -12.15 -26.86
C ASN A 66 8.92 -11.86 -25.53
N LYS A 67 9.64 -12.03 -24.42
CA LYS A 67 9.06 -11.80 -23.07
C LYS A 67 8.61 -10.34 -22.88
N TYR A 68 7.44 -10.19 -22.30
CA TYR A 68 6.95 -8.94 -21.71
C TYR A 68 6.91 -9.10 -20.20
N VAL A 69 7.66 -8.28 -19.48
CA VAL A 69 7.72 -8.28 -18.00
C VAL A 69 7.20 -6.96 -17.50
N ALA A 70 6.17 -6.99 -16.65
CA ALA A 70 5.60 -5.80 -16.02
C ALA A 70 5.95 -5.80 -14.53
N VAL A 71 6.48 -4.68 -14.04
CA VAL A 71 6.93 -4.50 -12.67
C VAL A 71 6.33 -3.20 -12.14
N ASN A 72 5.62 -3.27 -11.00
CA ASN A 72 5.21 -2.07 -10.27
C ASN A 72 6.28 -1.75 -9.22
N CYS A 73 7.02 -0.65 -9.43
CA CYS A 73 8.12 -0.24 -8.56
C CYS A 73 7.63 0.24 -7.18
N GLY A 74 6.44 0.83 -7.11
CA GLY A 74 5.85 1.28 -5.84
C GLY A 74 5.35 0.13 -4.95
N ALA A 75 5.10 -1.05 -5.53
CA ALA A 75 4.65 -2.22 -4.78
C ALA A 75 5.80 -3.03 -4.16
N ILE A 76 7.05 -2.78 -4.56
CA ILE A 76 8.23 -3.51 -4.06
C ILE A 76 8.88 -2.69 -2.94
N PRO A 77 9.12 -3.26 -1.74
CA PRO A 77 9.80 -2.55 -0.67
C PRO A 77 11.21 -2.07 -1.09
N GLU A 78 11.60 -0.86 -0.64
CA GLU A 78 12.90 -0.25 -0.96
C GLU A 78 14.09 -1.19 -0.68
N GLY A 79 14.06 -1.94 0.43
CA GLY A 79 15.14 -2.87 0.81
C GLY A 79 15.31 -4.08 -0.12
N THR A 80 14.36 -4.38 -0.99
CA THR A 80 14.37 -5.56 -1.88
C THR A 80 14.33 -5.22 -3.36
N ILE A 81 14.01 -3.98 -3.72
CA ILE A 81 13.81 -3.56 -5.11
C ILE A 81 15.02 -3.80 -6.01
N ASP A 82 16.23 -3.56 -5.51
CA ASP A 82 17.47 -3.83 -6.25
C ASP A 82 17.66 -5.33 -6.54
N SER A 83 17.34 -6.16 -5.56
CA SER A 83 17.42 -7.62 -5.67
C SER A 83 16.37 -8.17 -6.65
N GLU A 84 15.17 -7.61 -6.69
CA GLU A 84 14.12 -8.01 -7.63
C GLU A 84 14.42 -7.52 -9.06
N LEU A 85 14.86 -6.28 -9.24
CA LEU A 85 15.15 -5.73 -10.57
C LEU A 85 16.40 -6.34 -11.20
N PHE A 86 17.51 -6.44 -10.45
CA PHE A 86 18.83 -6.79 -10.97
C PHE A 86 19.30 -8.20 -10.60
N GLY A 87 18.56 -8.88 -9.68
CA GLY A 87 18.96 -10.18 -9.16
C GLY A 87 20.00 -10.09 -8.04
N HIS A 88 20.26 -11.22 -7.40
CA HIS A 88 21.25 -11.33 -6.34
C HIS A 88 22.03 -12.64 -6.40
N GLU A 89 23.24 -12.62 -5.88
CA GLU A 89 24.06 -13.80 -5.65
C GLU A 89 23.76 -14.41 -4.27
N LYS A 90 24.11 -15.68 -4.11
CA LYS A 90 24.04 -16.37 -2.82
C LYS A 90 24.84 -15.64 -1.76
N GLY A 91 24.24 -15.35 -0.61
CA GLY A 91 24.90 -14.65 0.51
C GLY A 91 24.97 -13.12 0.34
N ALA A 92 24.31 -12.53 -0.65
CA ALA A 92 24.34 -11.07 -0.89
C ALA A 92 23.73 -10.25 0.26
N PHE A 93 22.80 -10.84 1.02
CA PHE A 93 22.18 -10.25 2.21
C PHE A 93 21.67 -11.35 3.15
N THR A 94 21.29 -10.98 4.37
CA THR A 94 20.73 -11.93 5.35
C THR A 94 19.42 -12.52 4.82
N GLY A 95 19.44 -13.81 4.46
CA GLY A 95 18.30 -14.52 3.85
C GLY A 95 18.48 -14.87 2.37
N ALA A 96 19.55 -14.41 1.71
CA ALA A 96 19.90 -14.84 0.34
C ALA A 96 20.50 -16.25 0.34
N ILE A 97 19.66 -17.27 0.47
CA ILE A 97 20.08 -18.69 0.54
C ILE A 97 20.63 -19.15 -0.80
N ASP A 98 19.99 -18.73 -1.92
CA ASP A 98 20.37 -19.08 -3.27
C ASP A 98 20.46 -17.83 -4.14
N ALA A 99 21.16 -17.93 -5.29
CA ALA A 99 21.18 -16.87 -6.30
C ALA A 99 19.86 -16.82 -7.06
N ARG A 100 19.33 -15.61 -7.34
CA ARG A 100 18.09 -15.42 -8.11
C ARG A 100 18.30 -14.41 -9.23
N LYS A 101 17.71 -14.71 -10.40
CA LYS A 101 17.68 -13.78 -11.53
C LYS A 101 16.74 -12.63 -11.25
N GLY A 102 17.14 -11.42 -11.70
CA GLY A 102 16.27 -10.24 -11.64
C GLY A 102 15.43 -10.06 -12.89
N TYR A 103 14.47 -9.13 -12.80
CA TYR A 103 13.55 -8.84 -13.92
C TYR A 103 14.27 -8.39 -15.19
N PHE A 104 15.41 -7.69 -15.11
CA PHE A 104 16.20 -7.31 -16.29
C PHE A 104 16.84 -8.51 -17.00
N GLU A 105 17.19 -9.56 -16.26
CA GLU A 105 17.66 -10.82 -16.87
C GLU A 105 16.50 -11.60 -17.49
N GLU A 106 15.33 -11.58 -16.84
CA GLU A 106 14.15 -12.28 -17.35
C GLU A 106 13.58 -11.65 -18.61
N ALA A 107 13.69 -10.33 -18.72
CA ALA A 107 13.20 -9.55 -19.86
C ALA A 107 14.20 -9.46 -21.02
N ASP A 108 15.37 -10.11 -20.91
CA ASP A 108 16.41 -10.03 -21.95
C ASP A 108 15.88 -10.42 -23.33
N GLY A 109 16.22 -9.61 -24.34
CA GLY A 109 15.67 -9.70 -25.69
C GLY A 109 14.23 -9.20 -25.86
N GLY A 110 13.52 -8.93 -24.75
CA GLY A 110 12.11 -8.57 -24.69
C GLY A 110 11.83 -7.11 -24.36
N THR A 111 10.75 -6.89 -23.61
CA THR A 111 10.30 -5.57 -23.14
C THR A 111 10.03 -5.62 -21.64
N ILE A 112 10.55 -4.67 -20.90
CA ILE A 112 10.21 -4.45 -19.50
C ILE A 112 9.34 -3.19 -19.37
N PHE A 113 8.26 -3.31 -18.62
CA PHE A 113 7.42 -2.20 -18.21
C PHE A 113 7.65 -1.90 -16.73
N LEU A 114 8.05 -0.66 -16.43
CA LEU A 114 8.28 -0.16 -15.08
C LEU A 114 7.16 0.81 -14.73
N ASP A 115 6.19 0.38 -13.94
CA ASP A 115 5.14 1.26 -13.43
C ASP A 115 5.60 1.97 -12.16
N GLU A 116 5.10 3.18 -11.94
CA GLU A 116 5.43 4.03 -10.79
C GLU A 116 6.95 4.27 -10.64
N VAL A 117 7.64 4.51 -11.77
CA VAL A 117 9.10 4.70 -11.80
C VAL A 117 9.57 5.87 -10.92
N GLY A 118 8.68 6.82 -10.61
CA GLY A 118 8.94 7.94 -9.71
C GLY A 118 9.17 7.54 -8.25
N GLU A 119 8.77 6.32 -7.86
CA GLU A 119 8.92 5.79 -6.50
C GLU A 119 10.25 5.03 -6.28
N LEU A 120 11.08 4.93 -7.33
CA LEU A 120 12.39 4.27 -7.23
C LEU A 120 13.34 5.02 -6.30
N PRO A 121 14.05 4.33 -5.38
CA PRO A 121 15.13 4.92 -4.58
C PRO A 121 16.26 5.47 -5.46
N LEU A 122 16.94 6.52 -5.02
CA LEU A 122 18.03 7.15 -5.77
C LEU A 122 19.15 6.18 -6.17
N ALA A 123 19.48 5.22 -5.31
CA ALA A 123 20.47 4.18 -5.61
C ALA A 123 20.06 3.30 -6.79
N THR A 124 18.77 2.89 -6.80
CA THR A 124 18.18 2.10 -7.88
C THR A 124 18.09 2.89 -9.19
N GLN A 125 17.79 4.20 -9.11
CA GLN A 125 17.78 5.09 -10.27
C GLN A 125 19.15 5.14 -10.97
N VAL A 126 20.27 5.15 -10.23
CA VAL A 126 21.64 5.09 -10.79
C VAL A 126 21.87 3.80 -11.56
N ARG A 127 21.42 2.68 -11.00
CA ARG A 127 21.56 1.36 -11.66
C ARG A 127 20.68 1.27 -12.93
N LEU A 128 19.44 1.77 -12.86
CA LEU A 128 18.53 1.83 -14.00
C LEU A 128 19.12 2.69 -15.14
N LEU A 129 19.72 3.83 -14.80
CA LEU A 129 20.37 4.69 -15.79
C LEU A 129 21.49 3.94 -16.54
N ARG A 130 22.29 3.15 -15.82
CA ARG A 130 23.34 2.33 -16.45
C ARG A 130 22.76 1.31 -17.43
N VAL A 131 21.67 0.63 -17.07
CA VAL A 131 20.95 -0.29 -17.98
C VAL A 131 20.48 0.47 -19.23
N LEU A 132 19.88 1.65 -19.07
CA LEU A 132 19.36 2.44 -20.19
C LEU A 132 20.47 2.98 -21.12
N GLN A 133 21.66 3.24 -20.59
CA GLN A 133 22.78 3.81 -21.35
C GLN A 133 23.60 2.74 -22.09
N THR A 134 23.96 1.68 -21.37
CA THR A 134 24.94 0.67 -21.85
C THR A 134 24.38 -0.74 -21.96
N GLY A 135 23.15 -0.98 -21.45
CA GLY A 135 22.59 -2.33 -21.32
C GLY A 135 23.29 -3.17 -20.25
N GLU A 136 24.05 -2.54 -19.34
CA GLU A 136 24.85 -3.24 -18.34
C GLU A 136 24.29 -3.06 -16.93
N PHE A 137 24.35 -4.13 -16.15
CA PHE A 137 24.02 -4.12 -14.73
C PHE A 137 24.84 -5.15 -13.95
N MET A 138 24.73 -5.12 -12.62
CA MET A 138 25.36 -6.09 -11.73
C MET A 138 24.32 -6.61 -10.74
N ARG A 139 24.37 -7.90 -10.41
CA ARG A 139 23.58 -8.47 -9.33
C ARG A 139 23.98 -7.88 -7.97
N VAL A 140 23.08 -7.90 -7.03
CA VAL A 140 23.40 -7.55 -5.64
C VAL A 140 24.38 -8.58 -5.08
N GLY A 141 25.48 -8.11 -4.46
CA GLY A 141 26.54 -8.97 -3.94
C GLY A 141 27.53 -9.47 -5.00
N SER A 142 27.50 -8.94 -6.25
CA SER A 142 28.42 -9.33 -7.31
C SER A 142 29.09 -8.13 -7.97
N ALA A 143 30.38 -8.24 -8.27
CA ALA A 143 31.11 -7.27 -9.10
C ALA A 143 31.05 -7.63 -10.60
N LYS A 144 30.45 -8.78 -10.97
CA LYS A 144 30.39 -9.24 -12.36
C LYS A 144 29.36 -8.43 -13.15
N VAL A 145 29.81 -7.76 -14.21
CA VAL A 145 28.92 -7.03 -15.13
C VAL A 145 28.16 -8.04 -16.00
N GLN A 146 26.87 -7.86 -16.07
CA GLN A 146 25.97 -8.58 -16.97
C GLN A 146 25.43 -7.62 -18.04
N LYS A 147 25.04 -8.14 -19.18
CA LYS A 147 24.44 -7.39 -20.28
C LYS A 147 23.03 -7.86 -20.56
N THR A 148 22.17 -6.91 -20.88
CA THR A 148 20.80 -7.16 -21.31
C THR A 148 20.45 -6.30 -22.52
N ASN A 149 19.67 -6.86 -23.43
CA ASN A 149 19.11 -6.14 -24.57
C ASN A 149 17.60 -6.02 -24.36
N VAL A 150 17.19 -5.16 -23.44
CA VAL A 150 15.79 -4.98 -23.09
C VAL A 150 15.27 -3.64 -23.57
N ARG A 151 14.05 -3.61 -24.13
CA ARG A 151 13.31 -2.38 -24.37
C ARG A 151 12.61 -1.94 -23.09
N VAL A 152 12.78 -0.68 -22.69
CA VAL A 152 12.16 -0.14 -21.48
C VAL A 152 10.99 0.76 -21.86
N VAL A 153 9.84 0.51 -21.23
CA VAL A 153 8.69 1.40 -21.19
C VAL A 153 8.41 1.74 -19.72
N ALA A 154 8.43 3.00 -19.36
CA ALA A 154 8.20 3.45 -18.00
C ALA A 154 6.87 4.18 -17.86
N ALA A 155 6.22 4.09 -16.69
CA ALA A 155 5.05 4.90 -16.38
C ALA A 155 5.18 5.56 -15.01
N THR A 156 4.52 6.71 -14.86
CA THR A 156 4.44 7.40 -13.58
C THR A 156 3.14 8.21 -13.47
N ASN A 157 2.63 8.34 -12.26
CA ASN A 157 1.55 9.26 -11.89
C ASN A 157 2.08 10.53 -11.20
N SER A 158 3.37 10.56 -10.83
CA SER A 158 4.00 11.65 -10.13
C SER A 158 4.58 12.69 -11.09
N ASN A 159 4.66 13.95 -10.63
CA ASN A 159 5.35 15.00 -11.36
C ASN A 159 6.86 14.86 -11.17
N LEU A 160 7.54 14.24 -12.15
CA LEU A 160 8.98 13.99 -12.09
C LEU A 160 9.79 15.29 -12.03
N MET A 161 9.36 16.39 -12.66
CA MET A 161 10.06 17.68 -12.60
C MET A 161 10.06 18.22 -11.17
N LYS A 162 8.94 18.09 -10.45
CA LYS A 162 8.88 18.43 -9.04
C LYS A 162 9.77 17.49 -8.20
N ALA A 163 9.76 16.20 -8.49
CA ALA A 163 10.60 15.23 -7.80
C ALA A 163 12.12 15.51 -8.01
N ILE A 164 12.52 16.02 -9.19
CA ILE A 164 13.88 16.48 -9.46
C ILE A 164 14.22 17.71 -8.62
N ALA A 165 13.34 18.70 -8.58
CA ALA A 165 13.54 19.90 -7.76
C ALA A 165 13.66 19.56 -6.25
N ASP A 166 12.90 18.55 -5.79
CA ASP A 166 12.93 18.05 -4.41
C ASP A 166 14.13 17.10 -4.13
N GLY A 167 15.00 16.84 -5.11
CA GLY A 167 16.15 15.91 -4.99
C GLY A 167 15.77 14.42 -4.84
N ARG A 168 14.53 14.04 -5.14
CA ARG A 168 14.02 12.65 -5.05
C ARG A 168 14.15 11.87 -6.35
N PHE A 169 14.34 12.56 -7.47
CA PHE A 169 14.53 11.94 -8.78
C PHE A 169 15.71 12.57 -9.51
N ARG A 170 16.48 11.77 -10.23
CA ARG A 170 17.66 12.23 -10.97
C ARG A 170 17.27 12.82 -12.32
N GLU A 171 17.82 13.98 -12.64
CA GLU A 171 17.56 14.67 -13.89
C GLU A 171 18.09 13.90 -15.11
N ASP A 172 19.27 13.26 -14.99
CA ASP A 172 19.87 12.46 -16.07
C ASP A 172 19.02 11.23 -16.43
N LEU A 173 18.44 10.57 -15.43
CA LEU A 173 17.50 9.47 -15.64
C LEU A 173 16.20 9.97 -16.30
N TYR A 174 15.67 11.13 -15.89
CA TYR A 174 14.48 11.71 -16.50
C TYR A 174 14.66 11.89 -18.00
N TYR A 175 15.74 12.56 -18.46
CA TYR A 175 15.96 12.76 -19.89
C TYR A 175 16.15 11.45 -20.65
N ARG A 176 16.71 10.42 -20.03
CA ARG A 176 16.87 9.12 -20.66
C ARG A 176 15.56 8.35 -20.79
N LEU A 177 14.67 8.45 -19.79
CA LEU A 177 13.33 7.84 -19.81
C LEU A 177 12.40 8.61 -20.75
N ASN A 178 12.43 9.91 -20.73
CA ASN A 178 11.54 10.81 -21.48
C ASN A 178 11.95 11.01 -22.95
N THR A 179 12.46 9.96 -23.59
CA THR A 179 12.83 10.02 -25.02
C THR A 179 11.59 10.18 -25.89
N VAL A 180 10.53 9.45 -25.61
CA VAL A 180 9.20 9.63 -26.25
C VAL A 180 8.15 9.73 -25.15
N PRO A 181 7.62 10.95 -24.88
CA PRO A 181 6.55 11.13 -23.91
C PRO A 181 5.19 10.72 -24.50
N ILE A 182 4.39 10.00 -23.70
CA ILE A 182 2.98 9.72 -23.95
C ILE A 182 2.19 10.21 -22.75
N VAL A 183 1.34 11.22 -22.94
CA VAL A 183 0.46 11.74 -21.90
C VAL A 183 -0.91 11.10 -22.04
N VAL A 184 -1.35 10.37 -21.01
CA VAL A 184 -2.69 9.78 -20.96
C VAL A 184 -3.62 10.78 -20.27
N PRO A 185 -4.70 11.25 -20.95
CA PRO A 185 -5.57 12.27 -20.41
C PRO A 185 -6.34 11.76 -19.19
N ALA A 186 -6.57 12.65 -18.23
CA ALA A 186 -7.46 12.39 -17.10
C ALA A 186 -8.90 12.19 -17.59
N LEU A 187 -9.71 11.48 -16.80
CA LEU A 187 -11.09 11.15 -17.22
C LEU A 187 -11.97 12.41 -17.40
N ARG A 188 -11.76 13.43 -16.58
CA ARG A 188 -12.43 14.76 -16.72
C ARG A 188 -12.08 15.53 -18.01
N GLU A 189 -10.95 15.18 -18.66
CA GLU A 189 -10.54 15.76 -19.96
C GLU A 189 -11.16 15.03 -21.15
N ARG A 190 -11.95 13.99 -20.90
CA ARG A 190 -12.66 13.17 -21.90
C ARG A 190 -14.07 12.81 -21.44
N PRO A 191 -14.92 13.80 -21.18
CA PRO A 191 -16.26 13.58 -20.63
C PRO A 191 -17.14 12.68 -21.53
N GLU A 192 -16.94 12.73 -22.85
CA GLU A 192 -17.63 11.86 -23.81
C GLU A 192 -17.37 10.37 -23.62
N ASP A 193 -16.27 10.00 -22.97
CA ASP A 193 -15.90 8.61 -22.73
C ASP A 193 -16.49 8.08 -21.40
N ILE A 194 -16.89 8.95 -20.46
CA ILE A 194 -17.33 8.57 -19.11
C ILE A 194 -18.54 7.65 -19.16
N HIS A 195 -19.60 8.06 -19.87
CA HIS A 195 -20.82 7.27 -19.99
C HIS A 195 -20.58 5.93 -20.72
N LEU A 196 -19.70 5.92 -21.73
CA LEU A 196 -19.32 4.70 -22.45
C LEU A 196 -18.63 3.68 -21.53
N LEU A 197 -17.72 4.17 -20.70
CA LEU A 197 -17.00 3.37 -19.69
C LEU A 197 -17.96 2.84 -18.63
N PHE A 198 -18.83 3.70 -18.06
CA PHE A 198 -19.81 3.29 -17.07
C PHE A 198 -20.72 2.19 -17.61
N ARG A 199 -21.30 2.38 -18.80
CA ARG A 199 -22.17 1.39 -19.45
C ARG A 199 -21.44 0.05 -19.64
N ARG A 200 -20.17 0.09 -20.01
CA ARG A 200 -19.35 -1.13 -20.17
C ARG A 200 -19.17 -1.84 -18.84
N PHE A 201 -18.78 -1.13 -17.78
CA PHE A 201 -18.60 -1.73 -16.45
C PHE A 201 -19.90 -2.30 -15.89
N ALA A 202 -21.01 -1.57 -16.02
CA ALA A 202 -22.33 -2.07 -15.65
C ALA A 202 -22.72 -3.35 -16.41
N SER A 203 -22.39 -3.41 -17.70
CA SER A 203 -22.62 -4.60 -18.54
C SER A 203 -21.75 -5.78 -18.14
N ASP A 204 -20.47 -5.53 -17.82
CA ASP A 204 -19.53 -6.57 -17.39
C ASP A 204 -19.99 -7.19 -16.04
N VAL A 205 -20.44 -6.37 -15.08
CA VAL A 205 -21.04 -6.84 -13.81
C VAL A 205 -22.30 -7.66 -14.05
N ALA A 206 -23.20 -7.16 -14.92
CA ALA A 206 -24.44 -7.85 -15.25
C ALA A 206 -24.19 -9.24 -15.82
N LEU A 207 -23.20 -9.38 -16.71
CA LEU A 207 -22.79 -10.67 -17.27
C LEU A 207 -22.15 -11.58 -16.23
N GLN A 208 -21.27 -11.04 -15.39
CA GLN A 208 -20.56 -11.81 -14.35
C GLN A 208 -21.52 -12.42 -13.33
N TYR A 209 -22.51 -11.65 -12.88
CA TYR A 209 -23.45 -12.06 -11.81
C TYR A 209 -24.82 -12.50 -12.34
N LYS A 210 -24.99 -12.56 -13.67
CA LYS A 210 -26.26 -12.97 -14.34
C LYS A 210 -27.47 -12.14 -13.87
N MET A 211 -27.28 -10.83 -13.75
CA MET A 211 -28.31 -9.88 -13.34
C MET A 211 -28.58 -8.86 -14.46
N PRO A 212 -29.71 -8.16 -14.46
CA PRO A 212 -29.95 -7.07 -15.41
C PRO A 212 -28.95 -5.93 -15.21
N ALA A 213 -28.44 -5.36 -16.32
CA ALA A 213 -27.55 -4.21 -16.26
C ALA A 213 -28.31 -2.97 -15.75
N ILE A 214 -27.60 -2.13 -14.98
CA ILE A 214 -28.12 -0.82 -14.58
C ILE A 214 -28.04 0.16 -15.74
N ALA A 215 -29.01 1.08 -15.81
CA ALA A 215 -29.06 2.17 -16.75
C ALA A 215 -29.17 3.51 -16.01
N LEU A 216 -28.53 4.55 -16.55
CA LEU A 216 -28.63 5.91 -16.02
C LEU A 216 -29.72 6.66 -16.77
N ASN A 217 -30.56 7.41 -16.06
CA ASN A 217 -31.39 8.40 -16.71
C ASN A 217 -30.54 9.60 -17.19
N GLU A 218 -31.10 10.48 -18.03
CA GLU A 218 -30.35 11.60 -18.62
C GLU A 218 -29.78 12.57 -17.58
N GLU A 219 -30.50 12.81 -16.49
CA GLU A 219 -30.04 13.67 -15.40
C GLU A 219 -28.88 13.04 -14.62
N ALA A 220 -28.94 11.73 -14.33
CA ALA A 220 -27.85 11.00 -13.67
C ALA A 220 -26.62 10.93 -14.59
N ARG A 221 -26.83 10.77 -15.91
CA ARG A 221 -25.76 10.81 -16.89
C ARG A 221 -25.04 12.16 -16.88
N ALA A 222 -25.80 13.27 -16.89
CA ALA A 222 -25.21 14.61 -16.82
C ALA A 222 -24.41 14.81 -15.52
N LEU A 223 -24.92 14.30 -14.38
CA LEU A 223 -24.20 14.32 -13.10
C LEU A 223 -22.89 13.52 -13.19
N LEU A 224 -22.92 12.32 -13.77
CA LEU A 224 -21.77 11.44 -13.94
C LEU A 224 -20.68 12.09 -14.81
N GLU A 225 -21.06 12.72 -15.93
CA GLU A 225 -20.15 13.36 -16.88
C GLU A 225 -19.50 14.63 -16.30
N ASN A 226 -20.18 15.33 -15.39
CA ASN A 226 -19.70 16.55 -14.75
C ASN A 226 -18.88 16.31 -13.47
N TYR A 227 -18.87 15.07 -12.95
CA TYR A 227 -18.11 14.77 -11.75
C TYR A 227 -16.59 14.77 -12.01
N TYR A 228 -15.78 15.20 -11.04
CA TYR A 228 -14.34 15.46 -11.23
C TYR A 228 -13.47 14.22 -11.43
N TRP A 229 -13.87 13.06 -10.90
CA TRP A 229 -13.20 11.74 -11.04
C TRP A 229 -11.71 11.75 -10.67
N ARG A 230 -11.35 12.10 -9.45
CA ARG A 230 -9.94 12.08 -8.97
C ARG A 230 -9.27 10.73 -9.13
N GLY A 231 -9.99 9.64 -8.91
CA GLY A 231 -9.52 8.26 -9.11
C GLY A 231 -9.73 7.75 -10.53
N ASN A 232 -10.16 8.62 -11.47
CA ASN A 232 -10.30 8.33 -12.90
C ASN A 232 -11.14 7.07 -13.19
N ILE A 233 -10.68 6.22 -14.13
CA ILE A 233 -11.39 5.00 -14.55
C ILE A 233 -11.52 4.00 -13.39
N ARG A 234 -10.51 3.93 -12.50
CA ARG A 234 -10.56 3.02 -11.33
C ARG A 234 -11.70 3.38 -10.39
N GLN A 235 -11.89 4.67 -10.10
CA GLN A 235 -13.01 5.15 -9.30
C GLN A 235 -14.35 4.94 -10.01
N LEU A 236 -14.45 5.27 -11.29
CA LEU A 236 -15.67 5.07 -12.10
C LEU A 236 -16.08 3.59 -12.11
N LYS A 237 -15.13 2.68 -12.28
CA LYS A 237 -15.37 1.25 -12.25
C LYS A 237 -15.91 0.80 -10.89
N ASN A 238 -15.28 1.22 -9.79
CA ASN A 238 -15.73 0.89 -8.45
C ASN A 238 -17.16 1.38 -8.18
N VAL A 239 -17.48 2.62 -8.59
CA VAL A 239 -18.84 3.18 -8.45
C VAL A 239 -19.84 2.37 -9.27
N ALA A 240 -19.53 2.00 -10.51
CA ALA A 240 -20.42 1.19 -11.34
C ALA A 240 -20.66 -0.21 -10.74
N GLU A 241 -19.60 -0.84 -10.20
CA GLU A 241 -19.67 -2.14 -9.51
C GLU A 241 -20.52 -2.06 -8.24
N GLN A 242 -20.30 -1.03 -7.41
CA GLN A 242 -21.06 -0.83 -6.16
C GLN A 242 -22.54 -0.61 -6.42
N ILE A 243 -22.89 0.29 -7.33
CA ILE A 243 -24.30 0.55 -7.68
C ILE A 243 -24.94 -0.74 -8.22
N SER A 244 -24.26 -1.44 -9.12
CA SER A 244 -24.80 -2.68 -9.71
C SER A 244 -25.07 -3.76 -8.67
N ALA A 245 -24.24 -3.83 -7.63
CA ALA A 245 -24.33 -4.86 -6.59
C ALA A 245 -25.35 -4.52 -5.48
N ILE A 246 -25.50 -3.24 -5.15
CA ILE A 246 -26.24 -2.81 -3.94
C ILE A 246 -27.67 -2.37 -4.29
N GLU A 247 -27.86 -1.64 -5.41
CA GLU A 247 -29.17 -1.07 -5.72
C GLU A 247 -30.11 -2.11 -6.36
N GLU A 248 -31.35 -2.19 -5.84
CA GLU A 248 -32.38 -3.04 -6.41
C GLU A 248 -32.92 -2.46 -7.69
N SER A 249 -33.08 -1.12 -7.75
CA SER A 249 -33.52 -0.43 -8.96
C SER A 249 -32.46 -0.52 -10.04
N ARG A 250 -32.87 -0.88 -11.25
CA ARG A 250 -31.96 -0.89 -12.41
C ARG A 250 -31.94 0.43 -13.16
N ASP A 251 -32.90 1.30 -12.90
CA ASP A 251 -32.91 2.68 -13.40
C ASP A 251 -32.36 3.60 -12.33
N ILE A 252 -31.14 4.11 -12.59
CA ILE A 252 -30.37 4.92 -11.64
C ILE A 252 -30.69 6.39 -11.85
N THR A 253 -31.27 7.00 -10.82
CA THR A 253 -31.58 8.43 -10.75
C THR A 253 -30.41 9.23 -10.16
N PRO A 254 -30.36 10.58 -10.32
CA PRO A 254 -29.34 11.42 -9.71
C PRO A 254 -29.23 11.24 -8.18
N GLN A 255 -30.37 11.04 -7.52
CA GLN A 255 -30.43 10.84 -6.06
C GLN A 255 -29.76 9.53 -5.62
N ILE A 256 -29.90 8.47 -6.43
CA ILE A 256 -29.21 7.20 -6.18
C ILE A 256 -27.73 7.38 -6.46
N LEU A 257 -27.38 7.93 -7.62
CA LEU A 257 -25.97 8.12 -8.01
C LEU A 257 -25.21 8.99 -7.02
N ALA A 258 -25.81 10.07 -6.50
CA ALA A 258 -25.19 10.97 -5.54
C ALA A 258 -24.75 10.28 -4.25
N LYS A 259 -25.42 9.20 -3.81
CA LYS A 259 -25.01 8.43 -2.62
C LYS A 259 -23.63 7.76 -2.76
N TYR A 260 -23.21 7.48 -4.01
CA TYR A 260 -21.95 6.80 -4.33
C TYR A 260 -20.85 7.76 -4.79
N LEU A 261 -21.22 9.01 -5.09
CA LEU A 261 -20.27 10.06 -5.39
C LEU A 261 -19.90 10.75 -4.08
N ILE A 262 -18.62 10.67 -3.71
CA ILE A 262 -18.12 11.36 -2.52
C ILE A 262 -18.23 12.87 -2.77
N ASP A 263 -18.94 13.59 -1.90
CA ASP A 263 -19.03 15.05 -1.94
C ASP A 263 -17.65 15.65 -1.63
N GLU A 264 -16.88 15.94 -2.67
CA GLU A 264 -15.55 16.56 -2.56
C GLU A 264 -15.63 18.06 -2.24
N SER A 265 -16.83 18.65 -2.25
CA SER A 265 -17.05 20.05 -1.90
C SER A 265 -16.76 20.37 -0.43
N SER A 266 -16.76 19.37 0.45
CA SER A 266 -16.36 19.54 1.86
C SER A 266 -14.83 19.55 2.05
N ALA A 267 -14.04 19.18 1.04
CA ALA A 267 -12.57 19.12 1.13
C ALA A 267 -11.85 20.30 0.46
N ALA A 268 -12.54 21.22 -0.20
CA ALA A 268 -11.96 22.33 -0.94
C ALA A 268 -12.48 23.69 -0.46
N SER A 269 -12.17 24.04 0.79
CA SER A 269 -12.11 25.43 1.20
C SER A 269 -10.73 25.72 1.78
N PRO A 270 -9.84 26.42 1.06
CA PRO A 270 -8.66 26.98 1.69
C PRO A 270 -9.05 28.28 2.38
N SER A 271 -9.66 28.23 3.55
CA SER A 271 -9.73 29.37 4.42
C SER A 271 -8.79 29.17 5.60
N VAL A 272 -7.69 29.89 5.48
CA VAL A 272 -6.91 30.50 6.57
C VAL A 272 -7.62 30.42 7.92
N THR A 273 -7.21 29.42 8.75
CA THR A 273 -7.00 29.59 10.19
C THR A 273 -6.30 28.32 10.71
N HIS A 274 -5.05 28.49 11.10
CA HIS A 274 -4.33 27.54 11.94
C HIS A 274 -5.06 27.41 13.28
N SER A 275 -5.91 26.41 13.46
CA SER A 275 -6.34 25.87 14.78
C SER A 275 -7.28 24.66 14.70
N ALA A 276 -7.98 24.38 13.57
CA ALA A 276 -9.04 23.37 13.55
C ALA A 276 -8.60 21.96 13.07
N LYS A 277 -7.33 21.77 12.68
CA LYS A 277 -6.86 20.49 12.06
C LYS A 277 -6.43 19.43 13.08
N MET A 278 -6.44 19.74 14.36
CA MET A 278 -6.07 18.80 15.41
C MET A 278 -7.27 18.11 16.06
N GLU A 279 -8.47 18.68 15.94
CA GLU A 279 -9.69 18.12 16.56
C GLU A 279 -10.36 17.04 15.70
N ASP A 280 -10.32 17.14 14.37
CA ASP A 280 -10.96 16.15 13.46
C ASP A 280 -10.18 14.81 13.40
N MET A 281 -8.86 14.84 13.44
CA MET A 281 -8.05 13.63 13.54
C MET A 281 -8.16 12.92 14.89
N ASN A 282 -8.50 13.66 15.95
CA ASN A 282 -8.79 13.06 17.25
C ASN A 282 -10.18 12.42 17.28
N SER A 283 -11.16 13.00 16.61
CA SER A 283 -12.54 12.48 16.51
C SER A 283 -12.60 11.14 15.77
N GLU A 284 -11.91 10.99 14.66
CA GLU A 284 -11.84 9.68 13.93
C GLU A 284 -11.08 8.63 14.73
N ARG A 285 -10.02 9.01 15.42
CA ARG A 285 -9.30 8.10 16.33
C ARG A 285 -10.14 7.71 17.53
N GLU A 286 -10.85 8.63 18.13
CA GLU A 286 -11.79 8.34 19.23
C GLU A 286 -12.92 7.43 18.78
N LEU A 287 -13.47 7.63 17.57
CA LEU A 287 -14.50 6.76 17.02
C LEU A 287 -13.97 5.34 16.77
N LEU A 288 -12.76 5.21 16.21
CA LEU A 288 -12.07 3.93 16.01
C LEU A 288 -11.76 3.24 17.34
N TYR A 289 -11.29 3.99 18.35
CA TYR A 289 -11.06 3.43 19.69
C TYR A 289 -12.37 2.99 20.34
N LYS A 290 -13.45 3.75 20.17
CA LYS A 290 -14.78 3.39 20.71
C LYS A 290 -15.29 2.09 20.08
N ILE A 291 -15.22 1.95 18.77
CA ILE A 291 -15.60 0.72 18.06
C ILE A 291 -14.72 -0.47 18.51
N LEU A 292 -13.41 -0.28 18.68
CA LEU A 292 -12.51 -1.33 19.17
C LEU A 292 -12.81 -1.73 20.63
N PHE A 293 -13.19 -0.76 21.47
CA PHE A 293 -13.60 -1.03 22.85
C PHE A 293 -14.93 -1.77 22.91
N ASP A 294 -15.92 -1.38 22.11
CA ASP A 294 -17.21 -2.04 22.05
C ASP A 294 -17.05 -3.49 21.54
N MET A 295 -16.27 -3.73 20.46
CA MET A 295 -15.95 -5.08 19.99
C MET A 295 -15.21 -5.93 21.06
N ARG A 296 -14.32 -5.31 21.84
CA ARG A 296 -13.62 -6.01 22.93
C ARG A 296 -14.55 -6.37 24.09
N SER A 297 -15.53 -5.52 24.38
CA SER A 297 -16.59 -5.79 25.36
C SER A 297 -17.46 -6.95 24.88
N ASP A 298 -17.93 -6.92 23.63
CA ASP A 298 -18.76 -7.98 23.04
C ASP A 298 -18.03 -9.35 23.04
N ILE A 299 -16.73 -9.36 22.74
CA ILE A 299 -15.89 -10.58 22.79
C ILE A 299 -15.76 -11.10 24.23
N ASN A 300 -15.67 -10.22 25.22
CA ASN A 300 -15.63 -10.63 26.63
C ASN A 300 -16.98 -11.19 27.08
N ASP A 301 -18.08 -10.57 26.70
CA ASP A 301 -19.42 -11.02 27.03
C ASP A 301 -19.73 -12.39 26.37
N LEU A 302 -19.31 -12.58 25.11
CA LEU A 302 -19.36 -13.89 24.45
C LEU A 302 -18.51 -14.95 25.17
N LYS A 303 -17.31 -14.58 25.67
CA LYS A 303 -16.48 -15.48 26.49
C LYS A 303 -17.15 -15.86 27.81
N HIS A 304 -17.82 -14.91 28.48
CA HIS A 304 -18.57 -15.19 29.71
C HIS A 304 -19.77 -16.09 29.43
N MET A 305 -20.54 -15.85 28.38
CA MET A 305 -21.65 -16.73 27.98
C MET A 305 -21.18 -18.15 27.63
N LEU A 306 -20.03 -18.30 26.97
CA LEU A 306 -19.44 -19.59 26.67
C LEU A 306 -18.94 -20.31 27.94
N ALA A 307 -18.38 -19.57 28.91
CA ALA A 307 -17.96 -20.12 30.19
C ALA A 307 -19.16 -20.59 31.01
N ASP A 308 -20.27 -19.84 31.01
CA ASP A 308 -21.50 -20.20 31.68
C ASP A 308 -22.19 -21.43 31.05
N LEU A 309 -22.15 -21.54 29.71
CA LEU A 309 -22.60 -22.74 29.01
C LEU A 309 -21.75 -23.97 29.31
N HIS A 310 -20.44 -23.82 29.51
CA HIS A 310 -19.56 -24.92 29.89
C HIS A 310 -19.75 -25.35 31.36
N SER A 311 -20.06 -24.41 32.27
CA SER A 311 -20.34 -24.73 33.66
C SER A 311 -21.69 -25.43 33.84
N GLY A 312 -22.66 -25.15 32.94
CA GLY A 312 -24.00 -25.81 32.95
C GLY A 312 -24.00 -27.27 32.50
N TYR A 313 -22.96 -27.75 31.77
CA TYR A 313 -22.86 -29.13 31.29
C TYR A 313 -22.15 -30.09 32.27
N SER A 314 -21.62 -29.60 33.42
CA SER A 314 -20.86 -30.42 34.38
C SER A 314 -21.70 -30.99 35.54
N SER A 315 -23.04 -30.83 35.54
CA SER A 315 -23.90 -31.21 36.68
C SER A 315 -24.73 -32.50 36.51
N TYR A 316 -24.40 -33.39 35.61
CA TYR A 316 -25.04 -34.70 35.55
C TYR A 316 -24.01 -35.81 35.33
N ARG A 317 -23.41 -36.34 36.44
CA ARG A 317 -23.18 -37.77 36.65
C ARG A 317 -22.79 -38.07 38.11
N THR A 318 -23.65 -38.81 38.73
CA THR A 318 -23.72 -39.44 40.02
C THR A 318 -22.51 -40.26 40.45
N THR A 319 -22.22 -40.14 41.74
CA THR A 319 -21.60 -40.99 42.77
C THR A 319 -21.71 -42.52 42.62
N PRO A 320 -21.08 -43.44 43.46
CA PRO A 320 -20.19 -43.24 44.62
C PRO A 320 -19.05 -44.30 44.78
N THR A 321 -18.12 -44.11 45.71
CA THR A 321 -17.73 -45.07 46.81
C THR A 321 -16.22 -45.11 47.12
N HIS A 322 -15.93 -44.89 48.46
CA HIS A 322 -14.86 -45.40 49.30
C HIS A 322 -13.38 -45.04 48.98
N SER A 323 -12.56 -44.54 49.83
CA SER A 323 -12.35 -44.66 51.32
C SER A 323 -11.24 -43.63 51.72
N GLU A 324 -11.38 -43.12 52.93
CA GLU A 324 -10.45 -42.32 53.75
C GLU A 324 -9.19 -43.07 54.16
N PRO A 325 -8.27 -42.55 55.03
CA PRO A 325 -7.98 -41.19 55.49
C PRO A 325 -6.47 -40.81 55.62
N SER A 326 -6.16 -39.63 56.02
CA SER A 326 -5.18 -39.14 57.05
C SER A 326 -4.60 -37.78 56.66
N GLU A 327 -4.98 -36.76 57.41
CA GLU A 327 -4.27 -35.92 58.40
C GLU A 327 -2.96 -35.24 57.90
N VAL A 328 -2.69 -33.94 58.10
CA VAL A 328 -2.66 -33.09 59.29
C VAL A 328 -2.45 -31.62 58.91
N LYS A 329 -3.25 -30.71 59.56
CA LYS A 329 -2.97 -29.37 60.14
C LYS A 329 -2.23 -28.31 59.34
N ALA A 330 -2.88 -27.22 59.06
CA ALA A 330 -3.15 -25.98 59.89
C ALA A 330 -1.96 -25.01 59.93
N LEU A 331 -2.15 -23.78 59.49
CA LEU A 331 -2.26 -22.54 60.32
C LEU A 331 -2.09 -21.27 59.46
N LEU A 332 -3.11 -20.47 59.36
CA LEU A 332 -3.02 -19.00 59.23
C LEU A 332 -2.61 -18.46 60.61
N PRO A 333 -2.04 -17.26 60.79
CA PRO A 333 -2.77 -16.00 60.57
C PRO A 333 -1.94 -14.70 60.34
N HIS A 334 -2.67 -13.66 60.04
CA HIS A 334 -2.54 -12.23 60.42
C HIS A 334 -1.70 -11.26 59.60
N THR A 335 -2.45 -10.34 59.03
CA THR A 335 -2.09 -8.95 58.75
C THR A 335 -1.59 -8.18 59.99
N PRO A 336 -0.83 -7.10 59.86
CA PRO A 336 -1.47 -5.80 60.15
C PRO A 336 -1.16 -4.65 59.12
N VAL A 337 -2.16 -3.83 59.00
CA VAL A 337 -2.23 -2.46 58.48
C VAL A 337 -1.33 -1.52 59.28
N VAL A 338 -0.56 -0.63 58.63
CA VAL A 338 -0.26 0.71 59.15
C VAL A 338 -0.02 1.67 57.97
N SER A 339 -0.80 2.72 57.90
CA SER A 339 -0.58 4.00 57.19
C SER A 339 -0.02 5.02 58.21
N PRO A 340 0.21 6.28 57.85
CA PRO A 340 1.18 6.90 56.96
C PRO A 340 2.15 7.83 57.74
N MET A 341 3.25 8.27 57.13
CA MET A 341 3.96 9.46 57.63
C MET A 341 4.42 10.35 56.47
N VAL A 342 4.08 11.59 56.63
CA VAL A 342 4.42 12.78 55.85
C VAL A 342 5.74 13.34 56.39
N GLU A 343 6.67 13.69 55.53
CA GLU A 343 7.72 14.68 55.74
C GLU A 343 8.23 15.09 54.36
N GLU A 344 8.04 16.25 53.93
CA GLU A 344 8.57 17.62 54.17
C GLU A 344 9.69 17.97 53.17
N TYR A 345 9.54 19.13 52.62
CA TYR A 345 10.23 19.78 51.51
C TYR A 345 11.73 20.03 51.72
N ALA A 346 12.48 19.91 50.63
CA ALA A 346 13.65 20.76 50.41
C ALA A 346 13.72 21.17 48.92
N GLU A 347 13.59 22.48 48.72
CA GLU A 347 13.87 23.15 47.44
C GLU A 347 15.35 23.05 47.10
N SER A 348 15.64 22.77 45.82
CA SER A 348 16.89 23.25 45.18
C SER A 348 16.77 23.31 43.69
N GLU A 349 16.86 24.50 43.18
CA GLU A 349 17.42 25.02 41.93
C GLU A 349 17.03 24.35 40.60
N VAL A 350 16.28 25.16 39.83
CA VAL A 350 15.98 25.02 38.42
C VAL A 350 17.29 25.21 37.61
N VAL A 351 17.73 24.18 36.93
CA VAL A 351 18.62 24.29 35.77
C VAL A 351 17.83 23.92 34.52
N GLU A 352 17.59 24.90 33.67
CA GLU A 352 16.99 24.73 32.36
C GLU A 352 17.93 23.86 31.52
N ASP A 353 17.49 22.64 31.18
CA ASP A 353 18.15 21.78 30.19
C ASP A 353 17.25 21.70 28.94
N GLU A 354 17.83 22.08 27.80
CA GLU A 354 17.20 22.05 26.48
C GLU A 354 16.68 20.65 26.15
N PRO A 355 15.59 20.49 25.34
CA PRO A 355 15.02 19.18 25.03
C PRO A 355 15.95 18.39 24.13
N ARG A 356 16.66 17.41 24.67
CA ARG A 356 17.37 16.37 23.90
C ARG A 356 16.35 15.49 23.18
N GLU A 357 16.49 15.35 21.87
CA GLU A 357 15.77 14.37 21.08
C GLU A 357 15.98 12.96 21.65
N ILE A 358 14.91 12.35 22.15
CA ILE A 358 14.94 10.98 22.68
C ILE A 358 15.13 10.01 21.52
N THR A 359 16.30 9.36 21.47
CA THR A 359 16.59 8.38 20.43
C THR A 359 15.82 7.07 20.64
N LYS A 360 15.65 6.27 19.55
CA LYS A 360 15.05 4.92 19.65
C LYS A 360 15.79 4.01 20.66
N ALA A 361 17.07 4.23 20.85
CA ALA A 361 17.89 3.50 21.82
C ALA A 361 17.52 3.85 23.27
N ASP A 362 17.26 5.12 23.54
CA ASP A 362 16.86 5.60 24.88
C ASP A 362 15.48 5.07 25.26
N MET A 363 14.52 5.04 24.34
CA MET A 363 13.20 4.44 24.58
C MET A 363 13.29 2.94 24.83
N GLN A 364 14.12 2.20 24.09
CA GLN A 364 14.33 0.77 24.34
C GLN A 364 15.02 0.50 25.67
N ARG A 365 15.99 1.33 26.05
CA ARG A 365 16.65 1.26 27.36
C ARG A 365 15.67 1.43 28.50
N GLU A 366 14.80 2.43 28.40
CA GLU A 366 13.77 2.70 29.43
C GLU A 366 12.76 1.55 29.57
N GLN A 367 12.32 0.96 28.44
CA GLN A 367 11.42 -0.18 28.43
C GLN A 367 12.05 -1.42 29.11
N ILE A 368 13.31 -1.71 28.82
CA ILE A 368 14.03 -2.85 29.43
C ILE A 368 14.23 -2.64 30.93
N VAL A 369 14.63 -1.44 31.38
CA VAL A 369 14.80 -1.10 32.78
C VAL A 369 13.47 -1.20 33.53
N LYS A 370 12.38 -0.74 32.94
CA LYS A 370 11.04 -0.78 33.51
C LYS A 370 10.52 -2.21 33.68
N ALA A 371 10.76 -3.09 32.67
CA ALA A 371 10.41 -4.50 32.75
C ALA A 371 11.25 -5.26 33.79
N LEU A 372 12.55 -4.99 33.89
CA LEU A 372 13.42 -5.60 34.92
C LEU A 372 12.99 -5.18 36.34
N ARG A 373 12.65 -3.91 36.56
CA ARG A 373 12.16 -3.43 37.86
C ARG A 373 10.83 -4.08 38.26
N ARG A 374 9.88 -4.20 37.33
CA ARG A 374 8.58 -4.84 37.60
C ARG A 374 8.71 -6.34 37.95
N ASN A 375 9.68 -7.01 37.35
CA ASN A 375 9.90 -8.45 37.56
C ASN A 375 10.99 -8.74 38.61
N GLY A 376 11.31 -7.81 39.53
CA GLY A 376 12.24 -8.00 40.60
C GLY A 376 13.65 -8.44 40.15
N GLY A 377 14.10 -7.98 38.98
CA GLY A 377 15.41 -8.35 38.39
C GLY A 377 15.43 -9.69 37.64
N SER A 378 14.32 -10.43 37.58
CA SER A 378 14.25 -11.71 36.88
C SER A 378 14.29 -11.48 35.35
N ARG A 379 15.44 -11.79 34.73
CA ARG A 379 15.66 -11.66 33.29
C ARG A 379 14.71 -12.51 32.45
N ARG A 380 14.38 -13.71 32.95
CA ARG A 380 13.44 -14.61 32.25
C ARG A 380 12.02 -14.08 32.23
N ALA A 381 11.54 -13.54 33.34
CA ALA A 381 10.22 -12.93 33.42
C ALA A 381 10.14 -11.60 32.61
N ALA A 382 11.18 -10.77 32.67
CA ALA A 382 11.28 -9.55 31.86
C ALA A 382 11.35 -9.84 30.36
N ALA A 383 12.03 -10.91 29.93
CA ALA A 383 12.06 -11.33 28.53
C ALA A 383 10.68 -11.77 28.02
N ALA A 384 9.92 -12.51 28.85
CA ALA A 384 8.56 -12.91 28.53
C ALA A 384 7.60 -11.70 28.44
N GLU A 385 7.71 -10.72 29.35
CA GLU A 385 6.93 -9.47 29.32
C GLU A 385 7.20 -8.64 28.05
N LEU A 386 8.46 -8.61 27.60
CA LEU A 386 8.88 -7.88 26.40
C LEU A 386 8.74 -8.69 25.10
N PHE A 387 8.14 -9.87 25.12
CA PHE A 387 7.95 -10.78 23.97
C PHE A 387 9.25 -11.08 23.21
N MET A 388 10.38 -11.23 23.93
CA MET A 388 11.67 -11.54 23.33
C MET A 388 12.35 -12.74 24.02
N SER A 389 13.32 -13.38 23.32
CA SER A 389 14.08 -14.47 23.92
C SER A 389 15.03 -13.94 25.00
N GLU A 390 15.28 -14.76 26.03
CA GLU A 390 16.21 -14.45 27.12
C GLU A 390 17.64 -14.09 26.59
N ARG A 391 18.06 -14.77 25.53
CA ARG A 391 19.34 -14.49 24.84
C ARG A 391 19.35 -13.12 24.16
N THR A 392 18.22 -12.71 23.58
CA THR A 392 18.05 -11.39 22.94
C THR A 392 18.06 -10.29 24.00
N LEU A 393 17.38 -10.50 25.13
CA LEU A 393 17.38 -9.54 26.24
C LEU A 393 18.78 -9.38 26.84
N TYR A 394 19.52 -10.46 27.03
CA TYR A 394 20.90 -10.41 27.53
C TYR A 394 21.83 -9.60 26.62
N ARG A 395 21.74 -9.80 25.29
CA ARG A 395 22.52 -9.04 24.33
C ARG A 395 22.18 -7.55 24.39
N LYS A 396 20.89 -7.19 24.49
CA LYS A 396 20.43 -5.80 24.58
C LYS A 396 20.83 -5.12 25.88
N ILE A 397 20.78 -5.82 27.02
CA ILE A 397 21.26 -5.31 28.30
C ILE A 397 22.75 -4.93 28.19
N LYS A 398 23.56 -5.78 27.56
CA LYS A 398 24.99 -5.51 27.34
C LYS A 398 25.25 -4.38 26.33
N GLU A 399 24.45 -4.33 25.27
CA GLU A 399 24.54 -3.31 24.21
C GLU A 399 24.17 -1.89 24.72
N LEU A 400 23.17 -1.81 25.62
CA LEU A 400 22.67 -0.55 26.18
C LEU A 400 23.26 -0.19 27.55
N ASN A 401 24.29 -0.93 28.04
CA ASN A 401 24.94 -0.73 29.34
C ASN A 401 23.94 -0.56 30.50
N ILE A 402 22.99 -1.48 30.60
CA ILE A 402 22.01 -1.51 31.70
C ILE A 402 22.58 -2.44 32.77
N GLU A 403 22.96 -1.88 33.92
CA GLU A 403 23.39 -2.65 35.10
C GLU A 403 22.20 -3.19 35.91
#